data_d86e5954fc4b7667459588253f6d8ce1
#
_entry.id   d86e5954fc4b7667459588253f6d8ce1
#
_cell.length_a   1.000
_cell.length_b   1.000
_cell.length_c   1.000
_cell.angle_alpha   90.00
_cell.angle_beta   90.00
_cell.angle_gamma   90.00
#
_symmetry.space_group_name_H-M   'P 1'
#
loop_
_entity.id
_entity.type
_entity.pdbx_description
1 polymer ?
#
loop_
_entity_poly.entity_id
_entity_poly.type
_entity_poly.pdbx_seq_one_letter_code
_entity_poly.pdbx_strand_id
1 'polypeptide(L)'
;MGSIDYDPTSDPVQQVLVDATSVSSIEVNPLQEHWHGNVFVAPKGAVRNNRTWFNKTVSEYRNNHIESFIFFTSASEILRAAPAIYDYPFCIPFKRVKQLRATGSGFESVSPSTWNVIVYGPPLDQVMSNIDKITLFHNTFRDIGRICFNEFAGDSWAKDLEYYEENKGQV
;
A
#
# COMPACT_ATOMS: atom_id res chain seq x y z
N MET A 1 -1.65 -9.50 -5.45
CA MET A 1 -2.89 -8.73 -5.63
C MET A 1 -3.25 -8.86 -7.10
N GLY A 2 -4.39 -9.45 -7.42
CA GLY A 2 -4.77 -9.72 -8.82
C GLY A 2 -5.44 -8.51 -9.49
N SER A 3 -6.35 -7.84 -8.77
CA SER A 3 -7.06 -6.63 -9.20
C SER A 3 -7.20 -5.69 -8.03
N ILE A 4 -7.49 -4.43 -8.29
CA ILE A 4 -7.92 -3.46 -7.30
C ILE A 4 -9.44 -3.44 -7.32
N ASP A 5 -10.07 -3.77 -6.20
CA ASP A 5 -11.52 -3.80 -6.10
C ASP A 5 -12.08 -2.41 -5.71
N TYR A 6 -11.34 -1.68 -4.87
CA TYR A 6 -11.79 -0.38 -4.40
C TYR A 6 -10.64 0.63 -4.23
N ASP A 7 -10.84 1.87 -4.70
CA ASP A 7 -9.97 3.02 -4.44
C ASP A 7 -10.76 4.16 -3.78
N PRO A 8 -10.70 4.29 -2.44
CA PRO A 8 -11.41 5.35 -1.72
C PRO A 8 -10.80 6.75 -1.93
N THR A 9 -9.63 6.84 -2.55
CA THR A 9 -8.90 8.11 -2.74
C THR A 9 -9.04 8.69 -4.15
N SER A 10 -9.58 7.91 -5.08
CA SER A 10 -9.84 8.34 -6.46
C SER A 10 -11.21 8.95 -6.63
N ASP A 11 -11.30 9.80 -7.61
CA ASP A 11 -12.54 10.25 -8.21
C ASP A 11 -12.74 9.56 -9.58
N PRO A 12 -13.93 9.66 -10.22
CA PRO A 12 -14.18 9.00 -11.51
C PRO A 12 -13.20 9.37 -12.63
N VAL A 13 -12.55 10.53 -12.55
CA VAL A 13 -11.54 10.96 -13.53
C VAL A 13 -10.21 10.26 -13.27
N GLN A 14 -9.82 10.10 -12.00
CA GLN A 14 -8.56 9.47 -11.60
C GLN A 14 -8.63 7.94 -11.63
N GLN A 15 -9.82 7.36 -11.53
CA GLN A 15 -10.05 5.91 -11.61
C GLN A 15 -9.40 5.28 -12.85
N VAL A 16 -9.40 5.97 -13.97
CA VAL A 16 -8.79 5.51 -15.24
C VAL A 16 -7.30 5.15 -15.08
N LEU A 17 -6.62 5.73 -14.09
CA LEU A 17 -5.19 5.49 -13.84
C LEU A 17 -4.93 4.25 -12.96
N VAL A 18 -5.85 3.93 -12.07
CA VAL A 18 -5.71 2.83 -11.10
C VAL A 18 -6.45 1.57 -11.57
N ASP A 19 -7.43 1.74 -12.44
CA ASP A 19 -8.30 0.66 -12.96
C ASP A 19 -8.96 -0.14 -11.82
N ALA A 20 -9.43 0.57 -10.79
CA ALA A 20 -10.19 -0.03 -9.70
C ALA A 20 -11.62 -0.36 -10.17
N THR A 21 -12.17 -1.48 -9.70
CA THR A 21 -13.55 -1.90 -10.01
C THR A 21 -14.56 -0.88 -9.49
N SER A 22 -14.28 -0.25 -8.34
CA SER A 22 -15.11 0.78 -7.74
C SER A 22 -14.27 1.87 -7.07
N VAL A 23 -14.86 3.06 -6.94
CA VAL A 23 -14.26 4.21 -6.25
C VAL A 23 -15.29 4.81 -5.30
N SER A 24 -14.83 5.63 -4.35
CA SER A 24 -15.76 6.34 -3.46
C SER A 24 -16.67 7.28 -4.24
N SER A 25 -17.92 7.37 -3.80
CA SER A 25 -18.86 8.37 -4.31
C SER A 25 -18.44 9.78 -3.89
N ILE A 26 -18.63 10.75 -4.76
CA ILE A 26 -18.38 12.18 -4.47
C ILE A 26 -19.25 12.68 -3.30
N GLU A 27 -20.39 12.04 -3.06
CA GLU A 27 -21.38 12.45 -2.07
C GLU A 27 -21.09 11.91 -0.67
N VAL A 28 -20.22 10.94 -0.54
CA VAL A 28 -19.94 10.24 0.72
C VAL A 28 -18.50 10.46 1.15
N ASN A 29 -18.29 10.67 2.46
CA ASN A 29 -16.94 10.74 2.99
C ASN A 29 -16.33 9.34 3.09
N PRO A 30 -15.33 8.99 2.27
CA PRO A 30 -14.78 7.64 2.22
C PRO A 30 -14.11 7.20 3.54
N LEU A 31 -13.78 8.12 4.42
CA LEU A 31 -13.30 7.80 5.78
C LEU A 31 -14.42 7.27 6.71
N GLN A 32 -15.69 7.44 6.34
CA GLN A 32 -16.85 6.97 7.09
C GLN A 32 -17.50 5.73 6.48
N GLU A 33 -17.12 5.35 5.26
CA GLU A 33 -17.60 4.13 4.60
C GLU A 33 -16.84 2.89 5.06
N HIS A 34 -17.44 1.72 4.87
CA HIS A 34 -16.73 0.45 4.86
C HIS A 34 -16.17 0.17 3.48
N TRP A 35 -14.92 -0.28 3.46
CA TRP A 35 -14.24 -0.66 2.23
C TRP A 35 -14.36 -2.17 2.00
N HIS A 36 -13.98 -2.65 0.81
CA HIS A 36 -14.12 -4.08 0.49
C HIS A 36 -13.00 -4.54 -0.48
N GLY A 37 -12.72 -5.84 -0.46
CA GLY A 37 -11.78 -6.49 -1.38
C GLY A 37 -10.34 -6.02 -1.23
N ASN A 38 -9.63 -5.94 -2.36
CA ASN A 38 -8.26 -5.44 -2.45
C ASN A 38 -8.27 -3.94 -2.68
N VAL A 39 -7.70 -3.18 -1.76
CA VAL A 39 -7.85 -1.72 -1.73
C VAL A 39 -6.54 -1.01 -2.09
N PHE A 40 -6.62 0.00 -2.95
CA PHE A 40 -5.54 0.92 -3.21
C PHE A 40 -5.84 2.28 -2.58
N VAL A 41 -4.93 2.79 -1.76
CA VAL A 41 -5.12 4.05 -1.01
C VAL A 41 -3.95 4.99 -1.29
N ALA A 42 -4.21 6.10 -1.96
CA ALA A 42 -3.20 7.10 -2.31
C ALA A 42 -3.62 8.52 -1.91
N PRO A 43 -3.67 8.83 -0.60
CA PRO A 43 -4.19 10.10 -0.12
C PRO A 43 -3.30 11.27 -0.52
N LYS A 44 -3.93 12.38 -0.86
CA LYS A 44 -3.26 13.65 -1.16
C LYS A 44 -3.03 14.47 0.11
N GLY A 45 -2.03 15.35 0.07
CA GLY A 45 -1.83 16.38 1.09
C GLY A 45 -0.82 16.02 2.19
N ALA A 46 -0.93 16.73 3.31
CA ALA A 46 0.05 16.71 4.39
C ALA A 46 0.08 15.39 5.18
N VAL A 47 1.15 15.17 5.93
CA VAL A 47 1.41 14.00 6.80
C VAL A 47 0.21 13.68 7.71
N ARG A 48 -0.43 14.71 8.31
CA ARG A 48 -1.60 14.50 9.18
C ARG A 48 -2.74 13.80 8.44
N ASN A 49 -3.03 14.22 7.22
CA ASN A 49 -4.05 13.60 6.37
C ASN A 49 -3.66 12.16 6.03
N ASN A 50 -2.43 11.93 5.59
CA ASN A 50 -1.91 10.60 5.28
C ASN A 50 -2.00 9.65 6.48
N ARG A 51 -1.69 10.13 7.70
CA ARG A 51 -1.86 9.35 8.93
C ARG A 51 -3.32 8.95 9.17
N THR A 52 -4.26 9.86 8.97
CA THR A 52 -5.70 9.56 9.13
C THR A 52 -6.14 8.46 8.17
N TRP A 53 -5.76 8.56 6.91
CA TRP A 53 -6.04 7.55 5.90
C TRP A 53 -5.37 6.20 6.21
N PHE A 54 -4.12 6.21 6.65
CA PHE A 54 -3.41 4.99 7.03
C PHE A 54 -4.09 4.29 8.21
N ASN A 55 -4.46 5.04 9.25
CA ASN A 55 -5.18 4.49 10.40
C ASN A 55 -6.54 3.89 9.99
N LYS A 56 -7.26 4.53 9.08
CA LYS A 56 -8.49 3.99 8.50
C LYS A 56 -8.22 2.69 7.75
N THR A 57 -7.20 2.65 6.88
CA THR A 57 -6.80 1.46 6.13
C THR A 57 -6.51 0.28 7.07
N VAL A 58 -5.72 0.52 8.11
CA VAL A 58 -5.41 -0.50 9.13
C VAL A 58 -6.67 -0.96 9.87
N SER A 59 -7.57 -0.03 10.21
CA SER A 59 -8.84 -0.36 10.86
C SER A 59 -9.72 -1.24 9.97
N GLU A 60 -9.88 -0.92 8.69
CA GLU A 60 -10.66 -1.74 7.75
C GLU A 60 -10.07 -3.14 7.60
N TYR A 61 -8.73 -3.25 7.51
CA TYR A 61 -8.05 -4.53 7.43
C TYR A 61 -8.25 -5.37 8.71
N ARG A 62 -8.01 -4.79 9.89
CA ARG A 62 -8.13 -5.51 11.17
C ARG A 62 -9.56 -5.96 11.49
N ASN A 63 -10.55 -5.24 10.98
CA ASN A 63 -11.97 -5.61 11.10
C ASN A 63 -12.44 -6.59 10.01
N ASN A 64 -11.53 -7.10 9.15
CA ASN A 64 -11.81 -8.01 8.05
C ASN A 64 -12.82 -7.44 7.01
N HIS A 65 -12.88 -6.13 6.85
CA HIS A 65 -13.69 -5.50 5.81
C HIS A 65 -12.97 -5.57 4.46
N ILE A 66 -11.62 -5.56 4.46
CA ILE A 66 -10.79 -5.66 3.25
C ILE A 66 -9.85 -6.86 3.33
N GLU A 67 -9.49 -7.41 2.17
CA GLU A 67 -8.65 -8.61 2.04
C GLU A 67 -7.16 -8.29 2.01
N SER A 68 -6.82 -7.18 1.38
CA SER A 68 -5.46 -6.66 1.32
C SER A 68 -5.47 -5.18 0.92
N PHE A 69 -4.35 -4.50 1.11
CA PHE A 69 -4.23 -3.11 0.68
C PHE A 69 -2.84 -2.77 0.16
N ILE A 70 -2.78 -1.78 -0.73
CA ILE A 70 -1.58 -1.00 -1.02
C ILE A 70 -1.87 0.42 -0.57
N PHE A 71 -1.06 0.92 0.37
CA PHE A 71 -1.09 2.32 0.77
C PHE A 71 0.13 3.04 0.20
N PHE A 72 -0.12 3.98 -0.70
CA PHE A 72 0.91 4.78 -1.35
C PHE A 72 0.89 6.23 -0.85
N THR A 73 2.01 6.72 -0.40
CA THR A 73 2.12 8.13 0.02
C THR A 73 3.40 8.79 -0.49
N SER A 74 3.33 10.09 -0.71
CA SER A 74 4.49 10.95 -0.97
C SER A 74 4.92 11.76 0.25
N ALA A 75 4.55 11.32 1.44
CA ALA A 75 4.90 11.94 2.72
C ALA A 75 5.73 10.97 3.56
N SER A 76 7.04 10.90 3.31
CA SER A 76 7.94 9.96 4.02
C SER A 76 7.95 10.16 5.55
N GLU A 77 7.59 11.34 6.03
CA GLU A 77 7.43 11.63 7.45
C GLU A 77 6.34 10.78 8.14
N ILE A 78 5.50 10.09 7.36
CA ILE A 78 4.51 9.16 7.87
C ILE A 78 5.17 8.00 8.66
N LEU A 79 6.40 7.63 8.33
CA LEU A 79 7.16 6.62 9.05
C LEU A 79 7.33 6.99 10.54
N ARG A 80 7.41 8.28 10.85
CA ARG A 80 7.42 8.79 12.22
C ARG A 80 6.02 9.06 12.78
N ALA A 81 5.10 9.49 11.93
CA ALA A 81 3.78 9.93 12.35
C ALA A 81 2.80 8.77 12.58
N ALA A 82 3.02 7.61 11.96
CA ALA A 82 2.19 6.41 12.05
C ALA A 82 3.06 5.17 12.30
N PRO A 83 3.53 4.93 13.55
CA PRO A 83 4.44 3.82 13.87
C PRO A 83 3.89 2.43 13.47
N ALA A 84 2.56 2.26 13.40
CA ALA A 84 1.94 1.02 12.94
C ALA A 84 2.34 0.61 11.50
N ILE A 85 2.99 1.48 10.72
CA ILE A 85 3.55 1.13 9.41
C ILE A 85 4.59 0.01 9.54
N TYR A 86 5.33 -0.02 10.66
CA TYR A 86 6.36 -1.02 10.90
C TYR A 86 5.80 -2.43 11.18
N ASP A 87 4.50 -2.56 11.37
CA ASP A 87 3.83 -3.87 11.47
C ASP A 87 3.59 -4.50 10.07
N TYR A 88 3.89 -3.78 9.00
CA TYR A 88 3.62 -4.16 7.61
C TYR A 88 4.90 -4.14 6.78
N PRO A 89 5.00 -4.96 5.70
CA PRO A 89 6.03 -4.77 4.71
C PRO A 89 5.83 -3.45 3.98
N PHE A 90 6.91 -2.69 3.80
CA PHE A 90 6.85 -1.46 3.03
C PHE A 90 8.11 -1.26 2.17
N CYS A 91 7.93 -0.53 1.08
CA CYS A 91 9.00 -0.17 0.15
C CYS A 91 9.27 1.33 0.19
N ILE A 92 10.55 1.70 0.25
CA ILE A 92 11.02 3.06 -0.04
C ILE A 92 11.69 3.03 -1.41
N PRO A 93 11.06 3.59 -2.46
CA PRO A 93 11.62 3.58 -3.81
C PRO A 93 12.99 4.27 -3.89
N PHE A 94 13.91 3.79 -4.71
CA PHE A 94 15.23 4.41 -4.94
C PHE A 94 15.14 5.77 -5.61
N LYS A 95 14.03 6.04 -6.31
CA LYS A 95 13.73 7.32 -6.95
C LYS A 95 12.32 7.75 -6.56
N ARG A 96 12.09 9.06 -6.42
CA ARG A 96 10.74 9.58 -6.20
C ARG A 96 9.82 9.17 -7.35
N VAL A 97 8.73 8.49 -7.03
CA VAL A 97 7.72 8.06 -8.01
C VAL A 97 6.92 9.31 -8.41
N LYS A 98 6.92 9.60 -9.68
CA LYS A 98 6.11 10.69 -10.22
C LYS A 98 4.63 10.32 -10.15
N GLN A 99 3.81 11.28 -9.78
CA GLN A 99 2.36 11.13 -9.76
C GLN A 99 1.76 11.75 -11.01
N LEU A 100 0.66 11.18 -11.49
CA LEU A 100 -0.15 11.81 -12.52
C LEU A 100 -1.21 12.68 -11.86
N ARG A 101 -1.34 13.91 -12.34
CA ARG A 101 -2.37 14.85 -11.92
C ARG A 101 -3.27 15.16 -13.10
N ALA A 102 -4.58 15.03 -12.91
CA ALA A 102 -5.55 15.44 -13.90
C ALA A 102 -5.48 16.96 -14.16
N THR A 103 -5.56 17.34 -15.42
CA THR A 103 -5.64 18.73 -15.89
C THR A 103 -6.87 18.86 -16.76
N GLY A 104 -7.26 20.08 -17.14
CA GLY A 104 -8.38 20.30 -18.05
C GLY A 104 -8.21 19.69 -19.45
N SER A 105 -6.98 19.27 -19.82
CA SER A 105 -6.65 18.72 -21.15
C SER A 105 -6.03 17.31 -21.09
N GLY A 106 -6.02 16.65 -19.92
CA GLY A 106 -5.42 15.31 -19.76
C GLY A 106 -4.69 15.14 -18.43
N PHE A 107 -3.50 14.56 -18.46
CA PHE A 107 -2.70 14.31 -17.26
C PHE A 107 -1.31 14.91 -17.40
N GLU A 108 -0.79 15.46 -16.31
CA GLU A 108 0.59 15.90 -16.19
C GLU A 108 1.36 15.06 -15.17
N SER A 109 2.63 14.84 -15.42
CA SER A 109 3.52 14.12 -14.50
C SER A 109 4.14 15.08 -13.50
N VAL A 110 3.86 14.90 -12.22
CA VAL A 110 4.33 15.76 -11.13
C VAL A 110 5.28 14.98 -10.23
N SER A 111 6.47 15.55 -9.98
CA SER A 111 7.40 15.01 -8.99
C SER A 111 6.97 15.42 -7.60
N PRO A 112 6.85 14.50 -6.64
CA PRO A 112 6.55 14.86 -5.26
C PRO A 112 7.72 15.61 -4.62
N SER A 113 7.42 16.45 -3.63
CA SER A 113 8.43 17.20 -2.87
C SER A 113 9.22 16.33 -1.90
N THR A 114 8.58 15.28 -1.38
CA THR A 114 9.18 14.34 -0.42
C THR A 114 9.24 12.91 -0.99
N TRP A 115 9.85 12.00 -0.25
CA TRP A 115 10.02 10.62 -0.68
C TRP A 115 8.71 9.84 -0.57
N ASN A 116 8.57 8.82 -1.40
CA ASN A 116 7.41 7.93 -1.37
C ASN A 116 7.62 6.79 -0.38
N VAL A 117 6.51 6.31 0.17
CA VAL A 117 6.44 5.06 0.94
C VAL A 117 5.26 4.25 0.39
N ILE A 118 5.49 2.98 0.12
CA ILE A 118 4.49 2.03 -0.37
C ILE A 118 4.35 0.95 0.69
N VAL A 119 3.21 0.87 1.34
CA VAL A 119 2.93 -0.11 2.39
C VAL A 119 1.97 -1.15 1.85
N TYR A 120 2.19 -2.40 2.19
CA TYR A 120 1.35 -3.52 1.79
C TYR A 120 0.76 -4.23 3.01
N GLY A 121 -0.53 -4.49 3.03
CA GLY A 121 -1.20 -5.42 3.94
C GLY A 121 -1.51 -6.71 3.22
N PRO A 122 -1.19 -7.86 3.82
CA PRO A 122 -1.25 -8.23 5.24
C PRO A 122 -0.05 -7.77 6.10
N PRO A 123 -0.23 -7.72 7.43
CA PRO A 123 0.84 -7.39 8.37
C PRO A 123 1.83 -8.55 8.55
N LEU A 124 2.99 -8.25 9.12
CA LEU A 124 4.11 -9.19 9.29
C LEU A 124 3.85 -10.31 10.33
N ASP A 125 2.95 -10.08 11.29
CA ASP A 125 2.54 -11.11 12.26
C ASP A 125 1.69 -12.22 11.61
N GLN A 126 1.23 -12.01 10.37
CA GLN A 126 0.46 -12.96 9.57
C GLN A 126 1.27 -13.49 8.37
N VAL A 127 2.61 -13.38 8.40
CA VAL A 127 3.48 -13.71 7.27
C VAL A 127 3.27 -15.15 6.79
N MET A 128 3.19 -16.12 7.68
CA MET A 128 3.05 -17.55 7.30
C MET A 128 1.73 -17.85 6.58
N SER A 129 0.64 -17.19 6.98
CA SER A 129 -0.67 -17.32 6.33
C SER A 129 -0.77 -16.58 4.99
N ASN A 130 0.17 -15.67 4.71
CA ASN A 130 0.14 -14.77 3.57
C ASN A 130 1.49 -14.73 2.82
N ILE A 131 2.30 -15.77 2.96
CA ILE A 131 3.66 -15.81 2.40
C ILE A 131 3.69 -15.51 0.90
N ASP A 132 2.75 -16.04 0.13
CA ASP A 132 2.66 -15.79 -1.31
C ASP A 132 2.40 -14.32 -1.63
N LYS A 133 1.53 -13.67 -0.86
CA LYS A 133 1.20 -12.25 -1.03
C LYS A 133 2.40 -11.35 -0.69
N ILE A 134 3.10 -11.67 0.39
CA ILE A 134 4.30 -10.93 0.83
C ILE A 134 5.46 -11.14 -0.14
N THR A 135 5.66 -12.38 -0.61
CA THR A 135 6.64 -12.71 -1.65
C THR A 135 6.35 -11.96 -2.95
N LEU A 136 5.08 -11.91 -3.37
CA LEU A 136 4.68 -11.13 -4.54
C LEU A 136 5.00 -9.65 -4.38
N PHE A 137 4.71 -9.06 -3.22
CA PHE A 137 5.08 -7.67 -2.93
C PHE A 137 6.59 -7.47 -3.01
N HIS A 138 7.38 -8.33 -2.35
CA HIS A 138 8.83 -8.27 -2.39
C HIS A 138 9.35 -8.34 -3.83
N ASN A 139 8.94 -9.34 -4.61
CA ASN A 139 9.40 -9.52 -5.99
C ASN A 139 8.99 -8.39 -6.92
N THR A 140 7.85 -7.75 -6.66
CA THR A 140 7.36 -6.61 -7.44
C THR A 140 8.19 -5.34 -7.17
N PHE A 141 8.59 -5.11 -5.93
CA PHE A 141 9.15 -3.81 -5.52
C PHE A 141 10.66 -3.82 -5.26
N ARG A 142 11.31 -4.97 -5.11
CA ARG A 142 12.75 -5.08 -4.79
C ARG A 142 13.68 -4.37 -5.78
N ASP A 143 13.32 -4.35 -7.06
CA ASP A 143 14.15 -3.74 -8.11
C ASP A 143 13.95 -2.22 -8.21
N ILE A 144 12.90 -1.69 -7.63
CA ILE A 144 12.57 -0.27 -7.68
C ILE A 144 12.77 0.46 -6.34
N GLY A 145 12.94 -0.28 -5.22
CA GLY A 145 13.07 0.31 -3.90
C GLY A 145 13.66 -0.64 -2.87
N ARG A 146 13.96 -0.07 -1.70
CA ARG A 146 14.35 -0.83 -0.52
C ARG A 146 13.09 -1.38 0.14
N ILE A 147 12.99 -2.70 0.23
CA ILE A 147 11.94 -3.35 1.02
C ILE A 147 12.37 -3.35 2.47
N CYS A 148 11.49 -2.89 3.34
CA CYS A 148 11.69 -2.81 4.77
C CYS A 148 10.68 -3.72 5.46
N PHE A 149 11.19 -4.51 6.38
CA PHE A 149 10.44 -5.38 7.25
C PHE A 149 10.88 -5.09 8.68
N ASN A 150 9.96 -5.16 9.64
CA ASN A 150 10.31 -4.94 11.04
C ASN A 150 11.17 -6.13 11.55
N GLU A 151 12.36 -5.85 12.07
CA GLU A 151 13.26 -6.85 12.66
C GLU A 151 12.62 -7.59 13.85
N PHE A 152 11.61 -7.01 14.50
CA PHE A 152 10.85 -7.66 15.58
C PHE A 152 9.88 -8.75 15.11
N ALA A 153 9.61 -8.86 13.82
CA ALA A 153 8.88 -10.01 13.27
C ALA A 153 9.72 -11.31 13.30
N GLY A 154 10.91 -11.23 13.90
CA GLY A 154 11.88 -12.30 14.12
C GLY A 154 12.73 -12.57 12.88
N ASP A 155 14.01 -12.89 13.07
CA ASP A 155 14.92 -13.34 12.00
C ASP A 155 14.40 -14.57 11.22
N SER A 156 13.31 -15.19 11.71
CA SER A 156 12.73 -16.38 11.12
C SER A 156 12.11 -16.13 9.75
N TRP A 157 11.34 -15.06 9.56
CA TRP A 157 10.62 -14.84 8.32
C TRP A 157 11.54 -14.55 7.11
N ALA A 158 12.66 -13.86 7.31
CA ALA A 158 13.64 -13.64 6.24
C ALA A 158 14.28 -14.97 5.82
N LYS A 159 14.58 -15.84 6.79
CA LYS A 159 15.07 -17.19 6.56
C LYS A 159 13.98 -18.09 5.97
N ASP A 160 12.73 -17.93 6.42
CA ASP A 160 11.58 -18.65 5.88
C ASP A 160 11.29 -18.23 4.44
N LEU A 161 11.48 -16.95 4.09
CA LEU A 161 11.36 -16.45 2.73
C LEU A 161 12.50 -16.99 1.84
N GLU A 162 13.75 -16.97 2.31
CA GLU A 162 14.89 -17.58 1.59
C GLU A 162 14.65 -19.09 1.39
N TYR A 163 14.25 -19.80 2.44
CA TYR A 163 13.91 -21.23 2.35
C TYR A 163 12.76 -21.50 1.35
N TYR A 164 11.72 -20.67 1.35
CA TYR A 164 10.60 -20.79 0.42
C TYR A 164 11.04 -20.53 -1.03
N GLU A 165 11.82 -19.50 -1.29
CA GLU A 165 12.36 -19.19 -2.64
C GLU A 165 13.26 -20.32 -3.15
N GLU A 166 14.11 -20.90 -2.29
CA GLU A 166 14.99 -22.01 -2.65
C GLU A 166 14.24 -23.31 -2.95
N ASN A 167 13.06 -23.52 -2.35
CA ASN A 167 12.30 -24.77 -2.46
C ASN A 167 11.02 -24.66 -3.31
N LYS A 168 10.75 -23.52 -3.90
CA LYS A 168 9.52 -23.21 -4.69
C LYS A 168 9.28 -24.15 -5.89
N GLY A 169 10.23 -24.97 -6.27
CA GLY A 169 10.11 -25.95 -7.36
C GLY A 169 9.94 -27.40 -6.88
N GLN A 170 9.82 -27.65 -5.57
CA GLN A 170 9.80 -28.99 -5.00
C GLN A 170 8.44 -29.35 -4.33
N VAL A 171 7.42 -28.48 -4.42
CA VAL A 171 6.07 -28.71 -3.90
C VAL A 171 5.08 -28.78 -5.05
#